data_48da5574ad8ae643f77b529481eaa7a4
#
_entry.id   48da5574ad8ae643f77b529481eaa7a4
#
_cell.length_a   1.000
_cell.length_b   1.000
_cell.length_c   1.000
_cell.angle_alpha   90.00
_cell.angle_beta   90.00
_cell.angle_gamma   90.00
#
_symmetry.space_group_name_H-M   'P 1'
#
loop_
_entity.id
_entity.type
_entity.pdbx_description
1 polymer ?
#
loop_
_entity_poly.entity_id
_entity_poly.type
_entity_poly.pdbx_seq_one_letter_code
_entity_poly.pdbx_strand_id
1 'polypeptide(L)'
;GAKDQQYILAIDPSFSNSPSSDYFAMSVLEIDPDASNNSTLVHSYAVAVGNLKDHIKYIYYIVTSFDLSLIIIDNAGYQFIDSANESELFTNSKINLKFFDYNSDKSGVDYQNMLLKAKGQYNKKEGAICFKQLFSTTFLREANEYLQASIDHRRIWFGSRTAACGSFFDKATNQAVPLKLTPHDTKGEFIEFQDDMIHQTKKQCALVEVKTTAKGAQTFDLPQHLRRSSSVNRARKDNYTTLMLGNWAIKAYNDIKNTKQEEINYTFTPKMFG
;
A
#
# COMPACT_ATOMS: atom_id res chain seq x y z
N GLY A 1 -1.54 9.37 -11.26
CA GLY A 1 -2.91 9.00 -10.94
C GLY A 1 -3.92 9.78 -11.75
N ALA A 2 -5.15 9.32 -11.81
CA ALA A 2 -6.22 10.06 -12.45
C ALA A 2 -6.62 11.28 -11.58
N LYS A 3 -7.15 12.32 -12.24
CA LYS A 3 -7.63 13.50 -11.53
C LYS A 3 -8.86 13.14 -10.70
N ASP A 4 -8.92 13.67 -9.48
CA ASP A 4 -10.04 13.47 -8.53
C ASP A 4 -10.20 12.04 -8.00
N GLN A 5 -9.23 11.15 -8.24
CA GLN A 5 -9.17 9.83 -7.65
C GLN A 5 -8.28 9.83 -6.40
N GLN A 6 -8.60 8.94 -5.47
CA GLN A 6 -7.85 8.75 -4.23
C GLN A 6 -7.14 7.40 -4.23
N TYR A 7 -5.95 7.39 -3.66
CA TYR A 7 -5.10 6.22 -3.67
C TYR A 7 -4.54 5.90 -2.29
N ILE A 8 -4.27 4.63 -2.07
CA ILE A 8 -3.52 4.13 -0.91
C ILE A 8 -2.22 3.50 -1.39
N LEU A 9 -1.12 3.87 -0.75
CA LEU A 9 0.17 3.23 -0.93
C LEU A 9 0.43 2.28 0.23
N ALA A 10 0.67 1.02 -0.08
CA ALA A 10 1.13 0.01 0.87
C ALA A 10 2.59 -0.35 0.60
N ILE A 11 3.40 -0.47 1.67
CA ILE A 11 4.83 -0.73 1.60
C ILE A 11 5.19 -1.89 2.53
N ASP A 12 5.86 -2.89 1.97
CA ASP A 12 6.50 -3.99 2.70
C ASP A 12 8.01 -3.89 2.46
N PRO A 13 8.75 -3.24 3.38
CA PRO A 13 10.14 -2.92 3.16
C PRO A 13 11.05 -4.09 3.52
N SER A 14 11.98 -4.40 2.64
CA SER A 14 13.12 -5.26 2.91
C SER A 14 14.40 -4.53 2.51
N PHE A 15 15.36 -4.51 3.39
CA PHE A 15 16.63 -3.80 3.20
C PHE A 15 17.81 -4.75 2.96
N SER A 16 17.54 -6.00 2.72
CA SER A 16 18.59 -6.98 2.48
C SER A 16 19.06 -6.94 1.03
N ASN A 17 20.35 -6.85 0.84
CA ASN A 17 20.99 -6.94 -0.47
C ASN A 17 21.17 -8.39 -0.95
N SER A 18 20.66 -9.38 -0.21
CA SER A 18 20.76 -10.78 -0.61
C SER A 18 19.65 -11.16 -1.60
N PRO A 19 19.98 -11.80 -2.72
CA PRO A 19 18.98 -12.31 -3.65
C PRO A 19 18.03 -13.36 -3.04
N SER A 20 18.41 -13.92 -1.90
CA SER A 20 17.60 -14.91 -1.16
C SER A 20 16.67 -14.28 -0.11
N SER A 21 16.80 -12.99 0.17
CA SER A 21 15.92 -12.29 1.12
C SER A 21 14.58 -11.91 0.51
N ASP A 22 13.68 -11.43 1.34
CA ASP A 22 12.41 -10.89 0.89
C ASP A 22 12.63 -9.61 0.05
N TYR A 23 11.69 -9.32 -0.83
CA TYR A 23 11.78 -8.17 -1.72
C TYR A 23 11.28 -6.91 -1.01
N PHE A 24 11.85 -5.78 -1.39
CA PHE A 24 11.21 -4.51 -1.11
C PHE A 24 10.01 -4.37 -2.05
N ALA A 25 8.81 -4.25 -1.49
CA ALA A 25 7.58 -4.23 -2.28
C ALA A 25 6.70 -3.03 -1.96
N MET A 26 6.00 -2.53 -2.98
CA MET A 26 5.00 -1.47 -2.86
C MET A 26 3.81 -1.78 -3.76
N SER A 27 2.61 -1.41 -3.30
CA SER A 27 1.38 -1.48 -4.10
C SER A 27 0.59 -0.19 -3.96
N VAL A 28 0.08 0.33 -5.09
CA VAL A 28 -0.85 1.46 -5.09
C VAL A 28 -2.23 0.94 -5.49
N LEU A 29 -3.18 1.17 -4.61
CA LEU A 29 -4.57 0.85 -4.82
C LEU A 29 -5.38 2.13 -5.02
N GLU A 30 -6.14 2.18 -6.09
CA GLU A 30 -7.16 3.20 -6.32
C GLU A 30 -8.42 2.85 -5.52
N ILE A 31 -8.96 3.83 -4.81
CA ILE A 31 -10.21 3.67 -4.06
C ILE A 31 -11.37 3.96 -5.00
N ASP A 32 -12.34 3.05 -5.08
CA ASP A 32 -13.57 3.29 -5.81
C ASP A 32 -14.42 4.33 -5.05
N PRO A 33 -14.71 5.49 -5.64
CA PRO A 33 -15.47 6.54 -4.96
C PRO A 33 -16.94 6.17 -4.74
N ASP A 34 -17.49 5.29 -5.57
CA ASP A 34 -18.92 4.98 -5.63
C ASP A 34 -19.28 3.68 -4.90
N ALA A 35 -18.32 2.80 -4.74
CA ALA A 35 -18.53 1.50 -4.11
C ALA A 35 -17.61 1.32 -2.91
N SER A 36 -18.18 1.38 -1.71
CA SER A 36 -17.42 1.15 -0.47
C SER A 36 -16.69 -0.19 -0.51
N ASN A 37 -15.42 -0.19 -0.15
CA ASN A 37 -14.53 -1.34 -0.11
C ASN A 37 -14.10 -1.94 -1.47
N ASN A 38 -14.45 -1.33 -2.59
CA ASN A 38 -13.90 -1.72 -3.89
C ASN A 38 -12.61 -0.97 -4.16
N SER A 39 -11.69 -1.63 -4.83
CA SER A 39 -10.39 -1.05 -5.19
C SER A 39 -9.82 -1.64 -6.46
N THR A 40 -8.92 -0.90 -7.07
CA THR A 40 -8.13 -1.37 -8.21
C THR A 40 -6.65 -1.31 -7.87
N LEU A 41 -5.93 -2.42 -8.00
CA LEU A 41 -4.47 -2.40 -7.98
C LEU A 41 -3.98 -1.77 -9.27
N VAL A 42 -3.52 -0.53 -9.20
CA VAL A 42 -3.09 0.26 -10.36
C VAL A 42 -1.60 0.28 -10.55
N HIS A 43 -0.84 -0.04 -9.50
CA HIS A 43 0.61 -0.03 -9.54
C HIS A 43 1.17 -1.05 -8.56
N SER A 44 2.22 -1.77 -8.97
CA SER A 44 2.91 -2.73 -8.12
C SER A 44 4.42 -2.68 -8.40
N TYR A 45 5.20 -2.85 -7.37
CA TYR A 45 6.66 -2.84 -7.41
C TYR A 45 7.21 -3.88 -6.45
N ALA A 46 8.11 -4.71 -6.90
CA ALA A 46 8.84 -5.62 -6.01
C ALA A 46 10.22 -5.91 -6.60
N VAL A 47 11.26 -5.66 -5.82
CA VAL A 47 12.65 -5.85 -6.24
C VAL A 47 13.47 -6.53 -5.15
N ALA A 48 14.20 -7.57 -5.54
CA ALA A 48 15.03 -8.39 -4.65
C ALA A 48 16.31 -7.66 -4.18
N VAL A 49 16.86 -6.87 -5.08
CA VAL A 49 18.14 -6.18 -4.86
C VAL A 49 17.97 -4.77 -5.37
N GLY A 50 17.89 -3.86 -4.44
CA GLY A 50 17.83 -2.44 -4.75
C GLY A 50 18.57 -1.68 -3.66
N ASN A 51 19.27 -0.62 -4.04
CA ASN A 51 19.82 0.26 -3.02
C ASN A 51 18.69 1.16 -2.47
N LEU A 52 18.86 1.60 -1.25
CA LEU A 52 17.91 2.48 -0.58
C LEU A 52 17.57 3.73 -1.42
N LYS A 53 18.54 4.27 -2.16
CA LYS A 53 18.35 5.46 -3.01
C LYS A 53 17.37 5.20 -4.14
N ASP A 54 17.38 4.02 -4.74
CA ASP A 54 16.45 3.68 -5.83
C ASP A 54 15.03 3.50 -5.29
N HIS A 55 14.87 2.91 -4.10
CA HIS A 55 13.57 2.83 -3.44
C HIS A 55 13.04 4.21 -3.04
N ILE A 56 13.91 5.12 -2.58
CA ILE A 56 13.54 6.51 -2.29
C ILE A 56 13.11 7.26 -3.55
N LYS A 57 13.81 7.09 -4.68
CA LYS A 57 13.37 7.66 -5.96
C LYS A 57 12.00 7.12 -6.36
N TYR A 58 11.78 5.84 -6.13
CA TYR A 58 10.53 5.21 -6.51
C TYR A 58 9.35 5.70 -5.67
N ILE A 59 9.50 5.79 -4.34
CA ILE A 59 8.44 6.37 -3.50
C ILE A 59 8.20 7.85 -3.83
N TYR A 60 9.24 8.61 -4.13
CA TYR A 60 9.10 10.00 -4.57
C TYR A 60 8.22 10.08 -5.83
N TYR A 61 8.46 9.22 -6.82
CA TYR A 61 7.62 9.11 -7.99
C TYR A 61 6.16 8.81 -7.63
N ILE A 62 5.92 7.83 -6.77
CA ILE A 62 4.57 7.45 -6.34
C ILE A 62 3.86 8.64 -5.68
N VAL A 63 4.51 9.29 -4.71
CA VAL A 63 3.91 10.42 -3.93
C VAL A 63 3.60 11.63 -4.82
N THR A 64 4.40 11.83 -5.88
CA THR A 64 4.19 12.94 -6.82
C THR A 64 3.19 12.62 -7.92
N SER A 65 2.98 11.33 -8.22
CA SER A 65 2.13 10.88 -9.32
C SER A 65 0.70 10.53 -8.91
N PHE A 66 0.48 10.21 -7.63
CA PHE A 66 -0.81 9.78 -7.11
C PHE A 66 -1.30 10.73 -6.01
N ASP A 67 -2.60 11.00 -5.96
CA ASP A 67 -3.22 11.70 -4.83
C ASP A 67 -3.44 10.71 -3.67
N LEU A 68 -2.40 10.52 -2.88
CA LEU A 68 -2.42 9.54 -1.79
C LEU A 68 -3.28 10.04 -0.62
N SER A 69 -4.27 9.27 -0.24
CA SER A 69 -5.06 9.51 0.98
C SER A 69 -4.32 9.04 2.22
N LEU A 70 -3.59 7.94 2.12
CA LEU A 70 -2.70 7.48 3.17
C LEU A 70 -1.61 6.52 2.62
N ILE A 71 -0.56 6.38 3.41
CA ILE A 71 0.49 5.38 3.22
C ILE A 71 0.45 4.44 4.41
N ILE A 72 0.49 3.14 4.15
CA ILE A 72 0.61 2.11 5.19
C ILE A 72 1.90 1.33 4.99
N ILE A 73 2.65 1.14 6.06
CA ILE A 73 3.95 0.46 6.02
C ILE A 73 4.06 -0.54 7.17
N ASP A 74 4.71 -1.68 6.93
CA ASP A 74 5.08 -2.57 8.03
C ASP A 74 5.94 -1.82 9.06
N ASN A 75 5.64 -2.03 10.33
CA ASN A 75 6.31 -1.37 11.46
C ASN A 75 7.84 -1.56 11.45
N ALA A 76 8.35 -2.66 10.92
CA ALA A 76 9.79 -2.89 10.78
C ALA A 76 10.49 -1.90 9.83
N GLY A 77 9.74 -1.27 8.93
CA GLY A 77 10.27 -0.44 7.85
C GLY A 77 10.18 1.07 8.03
N TYR A 78 9.86 1.55 9.22
CA TYR A 78 9.68 3.00 9.44
C TYR A 78 10.93 3.83 9.06
N GLN A 79 12.13 3.29 9.24
CA GLN A 79 13.39 3.96 8.87
C GLN A 79 13.48 4.31 7.39
N PHE A 80 12.75 3.60 6.54
CA PHE A 80 12.69 3.92 5.11
C PHE A 80 12.04 5.29 4.87
N ILE A 81 10.96 5.59 5.58
CA ILE A 81 10.26 6.87 5.45
C ILE A 81 11.12 8.01 6.00
N ASP A 82 11.82 7.79 7.12
CA ASP A 82 12.75 8.79 7.67
C ASP A 82 13.86 9.09 6.66
N SER A 83 14.47 8.07 6.08
CA SER A 83 15.48 8.22 5.03
C SER A 83 14.94 8.90 3.76
N ALA A 84 13.69 8.66 3.40
CA ALA A 84 13.05 9.35 2.29
C ALA A 84 12.90 10.84 2.58
N ASN A 85 12.41 11.21 3.76
CA ASN A 85 12.25 12.59 4.19
C ASN A 85 13.58 13.37 4.24
N GLU A 86 14.67 12.70 4.62
CA GLU A 86 16.03 13.28 4.68
C GLU A 86 16.70 13.41 3.30
N SER A 87 16.15 12.77 2.28
CA SER A 87 16.73 12.80 0.94
C SER A 87 16.59 14.17 0.27
N GLU A 88 17.54 14.52 -0.59
CA GLU A 88 17.50 15.76 -1.38
C GLU A 88 16.23 15.87 -2.24
N LEU A 89 15.70 14.76 -2.74
CA LEU A 89 14.48 14.73 -3.55
C LEU A 89 13.29 15.29 -2.78
N PHE A 90 13.09 14.82 -1.55
CA PHE A 90 11.97 15.21 -0.71
C PHE A 90 12.16 16.61 -0.13
N THR A 91 13.36 16.92 0.35
CA THR A 91 13.67 18.25 0.93
C THR A 91 13.56 19.36 -0.10
N ASN A 92 14.12 19.19 -1.31
CA ASN A 92 14.04 20.18 -2.39
C ASN A 92 12.59 20.38 -2.87
N SER A 93 11.79 19.33 -2.86
CA SER A 93 10.36 19.39 -3.26
C SER A 93 9.43 19.82 -2.12
N LYS A 94 9.97 20.03 -0.92
CA LYS A 94 9.19 20.36 0.30
C LYS A 94 8.09 19.32 0.59
N ILE A 95 8.35 18.06 0.28
CA ILE A 95 7.48 16.95 0.60
C ILE A 95 7.97 16.35 1.91
N ASN A 96 7.06 16.16 2.86
CA ASN A 96 7.36 15.51 4.13
C ASN A 96 6.30 14.45 4.41
N LEU A 97 6.71 13.19 4.46
CA LEU A 97 5.85 12.08 4.82
C LEU A 97 5.79 11.97 6.33
N LYS A 98 4.69 12.37 6.91
CA LYS A 98 4.54 12.39 8.36
C LYS A 98 4.10 11.04 8.87
N PHE A 99 4.86 10.47 9.80
CA PHE A 99 4.35 9.38 10.61
C PHE A 99 3.28 9.87 11.57
N PHE A 100 2.21 9.16 11.59
CA PHE A 100 1.31 9.21 12.71
C PHE A 100 1.85 8.25 13.77
N ASP A 101 2.53 8.80 14.77
CA ASP A 101 3.00 8.04 15.90
C ASP A 101 1.82 7.78 16.84
N TYR A 102 1.30 6.59 16.78
CA TYR A 102 0.32 6.12 17.73
C TYR A 102 1.03 5.57 18.95
N ASN A 103 1.38 6.49 19.82
CA ASN A 103 2.33 6.29 20.90
C ASN A 103 1.74 5.59 22.10
N SER A 104 0.96 4.58 22.00
CA SER A 104 0.54 4.08 23.30
C SER A 104 0.03 2.68 23.40
N ASP A 105 -0.29 2.00 22.36
CA ASP A 105 -0.86 0.70 22.59
C ASP A 105 -0.01 -0.43 22.01
N LYS A 106 0.85 -0.96 22.92
CA LYS A 106 1.64 -2.16 22.65
C LYS A 106 0.77 -3.42 22.51
N SER A 107 -0.54 -3.32 22.73
CA SER A 107 -1.41 -4.47 22.90
C SER A 107 -2.50 -4.68 21.86
N GLY A 108 -2.59 -3.89 20.85
CA GLY A 108 -3.61 -4.07 19.82
C GLY A 108 -4.30 -2.76 19.47
N VAL A 109 -3.78 -2.18 18.47
CA VAL A 109 -4.24 -0.89 17.98
C VAL A 109 -5.62 -1.05 17.37
N ASP A 110 -6.58 -0.34 17.91
CA ASP A 110 -7.77 0.00 17.19
C ASP A 110 -7.38 0.92 16.02
N TYR A 111 -7.17 0.29 14.87
CA TYR A 111 -6.71 0.95 13.65
C TYR A 111 -7.68 2.08 13.21
N GLN A 112 -8.95 1.92 13.46
CA GLN A 112 -9.97 2.94 13.18
C GLN A 112 -9.75 4.19 14.04
N ASN A 113 -9.49 4.02 15.32
CA ASN A 113 -9.16 5.15 16.21
C ASN A 113 -7.87 5.86 15.80
N MET A 114 -6.91 5.13 15.29
CA MET A 114 -5.68 5.70 14.73
C MET A 114 -5.96 6.61 13.54
N LEU A 115 -6.72 6.12 12.58
CA LEU A 115 -7.08 6.89 11.39
C LEU A 115 -7.95 8.10 11.73
N LEU A 116 -8.88 7.99 12.68
CA LEU A 116 -9.70 9.11 13.14
C LEU A 116 -8.85 10.23 13.76
N LYS A 117 -7.91 9.88 14.61
CA LYS A 117 -6.96 10.83 15.22
C LYS A 117 -6.08 11.49 14.16
N ALA A 118 -5.53 10.70 13.23
CA ALA A 118 -4.71 11.21 12.14
C ALA A 118 -5.47 12.17 11.24
N LYS A 119 -6.74 11.89 10.94
CA LYS A 119 -7.58 12.78 10.14
C LYS A 119 -7.77 14.17 10.76
N GLY A 120 -7.82 14.27 12.09
CA GLY A 120 -7.88 15.55 12.81
C GLY A 120 -6.60 16.36 12.73
N GLN A 121 -5.47 15.70 12.49
CA GLN A 121 -4.13 16.33 12.43
C GLN A 121 -3.61 16.48 11.00
N TYR A 122 -4.29 15.85 10.02
CA TYR A 122 -3.82 15.84 8.64
C TYR A 122 -4.07 17.17 7.94
N ASN A 123 -2.99 17.73 7.43
CA ASN A 123 -3.04 18.83 6.49
C ASN A 123 -2.49 18.35 5.13
N LYS A 124 -3.36 18.23 4.15
CA LYS A 124 -3.03 17.75 2.80
C LYS A 124 -1.87 18.53 2.12
N LYS A 125 -1.66 19.79 2.54
CA LYS A 125 -0.56 20.64 2.04
C LYS A 125 0.81 20.23 2.58
N GLU A 126 0.84 19.44 3.65
CA GLU A 126 2.08 19.05 4.32
C GLU A 126 2.60 17.66 3.92
N GLY A 127 1.88 16.93 3.08
CA GLY A 127 2.25 15.61 2.59
C GLY A 127 1.31 14.49 3.06
N ALA A 128 1.58 13.27 2.59
CA ALA A 128 0.77 12.11 2.95
C ALA A 128 1.10 11.61 4.37
N ILE A 129 0.07 11.09 5.05
CA ILE A 129 0.23 10.47 6.37
C ILE A 129 0.66 9.01 6.21
N CYS A 130 1.67 8.62 6.99
CA CYS A 130 2.16 7.26 7.04
C CYS A 130 1.75 6.56 8.34
N PHE A 131 1.16 5.38 8.22
CA PHE A 131 0.84 4.50 9.34
C PHE A 131 1.81 3.33 9.41
N LYS A 132 2.28 3.06 10.63
CA LYS A 132 3.05 1.86 10.94
C LYS A 132 2.08 0.75 11.35
N GLN A 133 2.04 -0.33 10.61
CA GLN A 133 1.21 -1.49 10.92
C GLN A 133 2.06 -2.61 11.52
N LEU A 134 1.78 -2.95 12.77
CA LEU A 134 2.40 -4.11 13.39
C LEU A 134 1.76 -5.41 12.84
N PHE A 135 2.58 -6.30 12.31
CA PHE A 135 2.16 -7.63 11.84
C PHE A 135 1.96 -8.61 13.00
N SER A 136 0.98 -8.34 13.87
CA SER A 136 0.56 -9.30 14.87
C SER A 136 -0.17 -10.49 14.26
N THR A 137 -0.21 -11.61 14.96
CA THR A 137 -0.94 -12.81 14.50
C THR A 137 -2.43 -12.52 14.25
N THR A 138 -3.05 -11.70 15.10
CA THR A 138 -4.44 -11.30 14.94
C THR A 138 -4.63 -10.45 13.69
N PHE A 139 -3.81 -9.41 13.52
CA PHE A 139 -3.85 -8.56 12.32
C PHE A 139 -3.66 -9.37 11.04
N LEU A 140 -2.63 -10.22 11.00
CA LEU A 140 -2.36 -11.04 9.82
C LEU A 140 -3.52 -11.95 9.46
N ARG A 141 -4.17 -12.58 10.45
CA ARG A 141 -5.36 -13.38 10.19
C ARG A 141 -6.48 -12.54 9.61
N GLU A 142 -6.88 -11.47 10.28
CA GLU A 142 -8.01 -10.63 9.87
C GLU A 142 -7.79 -9.96 8.51
N ALA A 143 -6.58 -9.46 8.25
CA ALA A 143 -6.24 -8.84 6.98
C ALA A 143 -6.25 -9.83 5.81
N ASN A 144 -5.77 -11.06 6.04
CA ASN A 144 -5.80 -12.11 5.02
C ASN A 144 -7.23 -12.62 4.77
N GLU A 145 -8.02 -12.86 5.83
CA GLU A 145 -9.44 -13.23 5.70
C GLU A 145 -10.22 -12.16 4.92
N TYR A 146 -9.94 -10.88 5.22
CA TYR A 146 -10.56 -9.77 4.50
C TYR A 146 -10.12 -9.69 3.04
N LEU A 147 -8.83 -9.92 2.75
CA LEU A 147 -8.33 -9.98 1.36
C LEU A 147 -9.00 -11.12 0.60
N GLN A 148 -9.08 -12.30 1.19
CA GLN A 148 -9.76 -13.45 0.58
C GLN A 148 -11.22 -13.11 0.27
N ALA A 149 -11.96 -12.60 1.24
CA ALA A 149 -13.35 -12.18 1.03
C ALA A 149 -13.48 -11.11 -0.07
N SER A 150 -12.52 -10.17 -0.14
CA SER A 150 -12.53 -9.12 -1.17
C SER A 150 -12.29 -9.69 -2.57
N ILE A 151 -11.45 -10.71 -2.72
CA ILE A 151 -11.22 -11.42 -3.99
C ILE A 151 -12.47 -12.23 -4.37
N ASP A 152 -13.02 -13.01 -3.44
CA ASP A 152 -14.18 -13.87 -3.66
C ASP A 152 -15.41 -13.07 -4.08
N HIS A 153 -15.60 -11.90 -3.48
CA HIS A 153 -16.69 -10.97 -3.81
C HIS A 153 -16.36 -9.99 -4.95
N ARG A 154 -15.24 -10.17 -5.65
CA ARG A 154 -14.81 -9.33 -6.78
C ARG A 154 -14.71 -7.84 -6.43
N ARG A 155 -14.25 -7.52 -5.23
CA ARG A 155 -14.05 -6.14 -4.77
C ARG A 155 -12.69 -5.58 -5.12
N ILE A 156 -11.75 -6.44 -5.55
CA ILE A 156 -10.43 -6.04 -6.01
C ILE A 156 -10.33 -6.28 -7.49
N TRP A 157 -9.98 -5.22 -8.19
CA TRP A 157 -9.67 -5.23 -9.61
C TRP A 157 -8.17 -5.09 -9.81
N PHE A 158 -7.70 -5.57 -10.93
CA PHE A 158 -6.30 -5.47 -11.30
C PHE A 158 -6.20 -4.63 -12.55
N GLY A 159 -5.46 -3.52 -12.48
CA GLY A 159 -5.22 -2.63 -13.59
C GLY A 159 -4.69 -3.36 -14.82
N SER A 160 -4.96 -2.81 -15.99
CA SER A 160 -4.46 -3.29 -17.26
C SER A 160 -3.29 -2.45 -17.75
N ARG A 161 -2.60 -2.93 -18.79
CA ARG A 161 -1.50 -2.21 -19.47
C ARG A 161 -1.79 -0.74 -19.77
N THR A 162 -3.04 -0.42 -20.08
CA THR A 162 -3.44 0.94 -20.41
C THR A 162 -3.38 1.92 -19.25
N ALA A 163 -3.40 1.43 -18.03
CA ALA A 163 -3.33 2.24 -16.81
C ALA A 163 -1.88 2.51 -16.34
N ALA A 164 -0.91 1.78 -16.85
CA ALA A 164 0.49 1.95 -16.43
C ALA A 164 1.15 3.13 -17.17
N CYS A 165 1.33 4.24 -16.47
CA CYS A 165 2.09 5.39 -16.98
C CYS A 165 3.57 5.26 -16.65
N GLY A 166 4.42 5.08 -17.66
CA GLY A 166 5.89 5.10 -17.52
C GLY A 166 6.50 6.49 -17.44
N SER A 167 5.73 7.51 -17.08
CA SER A 167 6.21 8.88 -16.95
C SER A 167 5.48 9.59 -15.81
N PHE A 168 6.19 10.48 -15.13
CA PHE A 168 5.56 11.43 -14.22
C PHE A 168 5.50 12.82 -14.87
N PHE A 169 4.55 13.62 -14.44
CA PHE A 169 4.43 14.99 -14.91
C PHE A 169 5.26 15.91 -13.99
N ASP A 170 6.34 16.44 -14.54
CA ASP A 170 7.14 17.42 -13.82
C ASP A 170 6.41 18.80 -13.88
N LYS A 171 5.94 19.23 -12.73
CA LYS A 171 5.24 20.52 -12.60
C LYS A 171 6.14 21.73 -12.86
N ALA A 172 7.45 21.59 -12.68
CA ALA A 172 8.39 22.70 -12.88
C ALA A 172 8.65 22.93 -14.37
N THR A 173 8.74 21.87 -15.15
CA THR A 173 9.01 21.93 -16.60
C THR A 173 7.74 21.84 -17.43
N ASN A 174 6.60 21.52 -16.82
CA ASN A 174 5.32 21.24 -17.48
C ASN A 174 5.41 20.15 -18.55
N GLN A 175 6.30 19.19 -18.35
CA GLN A 175 6.55 18.10 -19.29
C GLN A 175 6.41 16.72 -18.62
N ALA A 176 6.02 15.72 -19.43
CA ALA A 176 6.06 14.34 -19.00
C ALA A 176 7.51 13.84 -19.06
N VAL A 177 8.09 13.54 -17.90
CA VAL A 177 9.45 13.01 -17.77
C VAL A 177 9.40 11.49 -17.69
N PRO A 178 10.10 10.78 -18.56
CA PRO A 178 10.19 9.32 -18.50
C PRO A 178 10.80 8.85 -17.18
N LEU A 179 10.19 7.83 -16.60
CA LEU A 179 10.71 7.20 -15.40
C LEU A 179 11.93 6.33 -15.75
N LYS A 180 13.08 6.77 -15.31
CA LYS A 180 14.33 5.99 -15.36
C LYS A 180 14.66 5.41 -13.97
N LEU A 181 13.76 4.59 -13.44
CA LEU A 181 13.85 4.11 -12.04
C LEU A 181 14.10 2.61 -11.91
N THR A 182 14.06 1.91 -13.02
CA THR A 182 14.32 0.48 -13.10
C THR A 182 15.39 0.23 -14.17
N PRO A 183 15.91 -1.00 -14.31
CA PRO A 183 16.75 -1.33 -15.45
C PRO A 183 16.04 -1.12 -16.80
N HIS A 184 14.76 -0.80 -16.81
CA HIS A 184 13.94 -0.51 -17.98
C HIS A 184 13.96 1.00 -18.26
N ASP A 185 14.75 1.41 -19.24
CA ASP A 185 14.98 2.83 -19.55
C ASP A 185 13.94 3.43 -20.49
N THR A 186 13.14 2.62 -21.15
CA THR A 186 12.12 3.06 -22.11
C THR A 186 10.71 3.01 -21.50
N LYS A 187 9.81 3.83 -22.02
CA LYS A 187 8.40 3.83 -21.60
C LYS A 187 7.73 2.47 -21.83
N GLY A 188 8.07 1.79 -22.92
CA GLY A 188 7.53 0.47 -23.24
C GLY A 188 7.95 -0.59 -22.24
N GLU A 189 9.23 -0.63 -21.92
CA GLU A 189 9.80 -1.56 -20.93
C GLU A 189 9.23 -1.32 -19.53
N PHE A 190 9.01 -0.07 -19.15
CA PHE A 190 8.38 0.25 -17.88
C PHE A 190 6.92 -0.25 -17.80
N ILE A 191 6.16 -0.10 -18.88
CA ILE A 191 4.78 -0.61 -18.96
C ILE A 191 4.77 -2.13 -18.84
N GLU A 192 5.67 -2.83 -19.53
CA GLU A 192 5.82 -4.28 -19.43
C GLU A 192 6.18 -4.71 -18.02
N PHE A 193 7.12 -4.04 -17.38
CA PHE A 193 7.48 -4.28 -15.98
C PHE A 193 6.28 -4.16 -15.05
N GLN A 194 5.44 -3.12 -15.19
CA GLN A 194 4.26 -2.95 -14.35
C GLN A 194 3.21 -4.03 -14.61
N ASP A 195 2.99 -4.41 -15.85
CA ASP A 195 2.08 -5.49 -16.21
C ASP A 195 2.54 -6.82 -15.61
N ASP A 196 3.85 -7.09 -15.66
CA ASP A 196 4.45 -8.25 -15.04
C ASP A 196 4.31 -8.24 -13.52
N MET A 197 4.50 -7.10 -12.85
CA MET A 197 4.34 -6.97 -11.40
C MET A 197 2.88 -7.21 -10.97
N ILE A 198 1.92 -6.66 -11.69
CA ILE A 198 0.49 -6.91 -11.44
C ILE A 198 0.17 -8.39 -11.67
N HIS A 199 0.73 -8.99 -12.73
CA HIS A 199 0.55 -10.42 -12.99
C HIS A 199 1.20 -11.30 -11.92
N GLN A 200 2.38 -10.93 -11.43
CA GLN A 200 3.02 -11.60 -10.29
C GLN A 200 2.16 -11.50 -9.02
N THR A 201 1.55 -10.34 -8.76
CA THR A 201 0.62 -10.19 -7.64
C THR A 201 -0.56 -11.17 -7.75
N LYS A 202 -1.18 -11.29 -8.94
CA LYS A 202 -2.25 -12.29 -9.19
C LYS A 202 -1.78 -13.71 -8.93
N LYS A 203 -0.58 -14.07 -9.43
CA LYS A 203 0.01 -15.40 -9.19
C LYS A 203 0.23 -15.66 -7.70
N GLN A 204 0.76 -14.69 -6.98
CA GLN A 204 0.99 -14.83 -5.54
C GLN A 204 -0.33 -15.02 -4.79
N CYS A 205 -1.39 -14.29 -5.13
CA CYS A 205 -2.73 -14.49 -4.56
C CYS A 205 -3.25 -15.91 -4.80
N ALA A 206 -3.02 -16.47 -5.99
CA ALA A 206 -3.44 -17.84 -6.32
C ALA A 206 -2.61 -18.94 -5.63
N LEU A 207 -1.42 -18.62 -5.16
CA LEU A 207 -0.49 -19.59 -4.55
C LEU A 207 -0.56 -19.62 -3.03
N VAL A 208 -1.09 -18.59 -2.39
CA VAL A 208 -1.18 -18.54 -0.92
C VAL A 208 -2.19 -19.55 -0.42
N GLU A 209 -1.74 -20.43 0.46
CA GLU A 209 -2.54 -21.46 1.12
C GLU A 209 -2.90 -21.06 2.54
N VAL A 210 -4.11 -21.39 2.95
CA VAL A 210 -4.56 -21.28 4.35
C VAL A 210 -4.24 -22.61 5.05
N LYS A 211 -3.44 -22.54 6.10
CA LYS A 211 -3.11 -23.71 6.94
C LYS A 211 -3.59 -23.47 8.36
N THR A 212 -4.33 -24.43 8.89
CA THR A 212 -4.71 -24.42 10.30
C THR A 212 -3.65 -25.16 11.11
N THR A 213 -3.07 -24.51 12.09
CA THR A 213 -2.12 -25.13 13.03
C THR A 213 -2.84 -26.10 13.96
N ALA A 214 -2.10 -26.99 14.61
CA ALA A 214 -2.67 -27.91 15.60
C ALA A 214 -3.39 -27.21 16.77
N LYS A 215 -3.10 -25.92 17.00
CA LYS A 215 -3.75 -25.08 18.01
C LYS A 215 -4.92 -24.27 17.45
N GLY A 216 -5.38 -24.54 16.22
CA GLY A 216 -6.51 -23.86 15.57
C GLY A 216 -6.16 -22.48 14.95
N ALA A 217 -4.95 -22.01 15.06
CA ALA A 217 -4.55 -20.75 14.43
C ALA A 217 -4.37 -20.92 12.92
N GLN A 218 -4.90 -19.99 12.15
CA GLN A 218 -4.71 -19.96 10.69
C GLN A 218 -3.42 -19.23 10.32
N THR A 219 -2.72 -19.75 9.34
CA THR A 219 -1.56 -19.12 8.72
C THR A 219 -1.77 -19.04 7.21
N PHE A 220 -1.37 -17.94 6.61
CA PHE A 220 -1.47 -17.68 5.19
C PHE A 220 -0.07 -17.64 4.60
N ASP A 221 0.28 -18.64 3.82
CA ASP A 221 1.65 -18.76 3.33
C ASP A 221 1.71 -19.54 2.02
N LEU A 222 2.84 -19.41 1.32
CA LEU A 222 3.11 -20.20 0.13
C LEU A 222 3.28 -21.68 0.46
N PRO A 223 2.95 -22.60 -0.46
CA PRO A 223 3.27 -24.01 -0.34
C PRO A 223 4.72 -24.25 0.03
N GLN A 224 4.97 -25.19 0.94
CA GLN A 224 6.31 -25.42 1.49
C GLN A 224 7.35 -25.79 0.41
N HIS A 225 6.94 -26.53 -0.62
CA HIS A 225 7.81 -26.91 -1.72
C HIS A 225 8.28 -25.72 -2.57
N LEU A 226 7.45 -24.67 -2.67
CA LEU A 226 7.80 -23.43 -3.38
C LEU A 226 8.74 -22.54 -2.57
N ARG A 227 8.67 -22.59 -1.24
CA ARG A 227 9.53 -21.81 -0.34
C ARG A 227 10.94 -22.39 -0.16
N ARG A 228 11.07 -23.72 -0.27
CA ARG A 228 12.32 -24.45 -0.03
C ARG A 228 13.31 -24.44 -1.18
N SER A 229 12.93 -23.92 -2.34
CA SER A 229 13.87 -23.79 -3.42
C SER A 229 14.97 -22.79 -3.02
N SER A 230 16.19 -23.30 -2.93
CA SER A 230 17.37 -22.63 -2.37
C SER A 230 17.98 -21.56 -3.28
N SER A 231 17.25 -21.03 -4.25
CA SER A 231 17.82 -20.19 -5.28
C SER A 231 16.97 -18.94 -5.55
N VAL A 232 17.50 -18.13 -6.43
CA VAL A 232 16.88 -16.96 -7.08
C VAL A 232 15.42 -17.21 -7.53
N ASN A 233 15.04 -18.48 -7.73
CA ASN A 233 13.71 -18.92 -8.16
C ASN A 233 12.75 -19.28 -7.00
N ARG A 234 13.08 -18.97 -5.76
CA ARG A 234 12.18 -19.16 -4.63
C ARG A 234 10.90 -18.35 -4.85
N ALA A 235 9.75 -19.00 -4.74
CA ALA A 235 8.48 -18.29 -4.76
C ALA A 235 8.36 -17.32 -3.57
N ARG A 236 7.82 -16.15 -3.80
CA ARG A 236 7.72 -15.06 -2.84
C ARG A 236 6.29 -14.59 -2.75
N LYS A 237 5.95 -13.86 -1.69
CA LYS A 237 4.61 -13.29 -1.47
C LYS A 237 4.63 -11.79 -1.16
N ASP A 238 5.71 -11.09 -1.47
CA ASP A 238 5.88 -9.68 -1.09
C ASP A 238 4.80 -8.77 -1.74
N ASN A 239 4.46 -9.02 -3.01
CA ASN A 239 3.37 -8.30 -3.68
C ASN A 239 1.99 -8.67 -3.09
N TYR A 240 1.80 -9.92 -2.68
CA TYR A 240 0.59 -10.34 -1.96
C TYR A 240 0.49 -9.61 -0.62
N THR A 241 1.59 -9.51 0.13
CA THR A 241 1.65 -8.83 1.43
C THR A 241 1.26 -7.35 1.27
N THR A 242 1.81 -6.65 0.27
CA THR A 242 1.45 -5.24 0.03
C THR A 242 0.01 -5.07 -0.44
N LEU A 243 -0.52 -6.00 -1.25
CA LEU A 243 -1.93 -6.00 -1.63
C LEU A 243 -2.84 -6.20 -0.40
N MET A 244 -2.52 -7.17 0.45
CA MET A 244 -3.25 -7.44 1.69
C MET A 244 -3.27 -6.21 2.60
N LEU A 245 -2.10 -5.60 2.80
CA LEU A 245 -1.93 -4.41 3.62
C LEU A 245 -2.75 -3.22 3.07
N GLY A 246 -2.67 -2.97 1.77
CA GLY A 246 -3.41 -1.91 1.10
C GLY A 246 -4.92 -2.11 1.13
N ASN A 247 -5.38 -3.34 0.88
CA ASN A 247 -6.80 -3.69 0.95
C ASN A 247 -7.38 -3.50 2.37
N TRP A 248 -6.61 -3.86 3.40
CA TRP A 248 -6.96 -3.59 4.78
C TRP A 248 -7.07 -2.09 5.07
N ALA A 249 -6.13 -1.32 4.57
CA ALA A 249 -6.13 0.13 4.74
C ALA A 249 -7.35 0.81 4.08
N ILE A 250 -7.79 0.32 2.92
CA ILE A 250 -9.02 0.79 2.26
C ILE A 250 -10.25 0.51 3.13
N LYS A 251 -10.36 -0.71 3.68
CA LYS A 251 -11.45 -1.05 4.62
C LYS A 251 -11.50 -0.05 5.76
N ALA A 252 -10.39 0.12 6.45
CA ALA A 252 -10.32 1.01 7.60
C ALA A 252 -10.63 2.47 7.24
N TYR A 253 -10.17 2.95 6.08
CA TYR A 253 -10.46 4.28 5.57
C TYR A 253 -11.96 4.48 5.31
N ASN A 254 -12.62 3.49 4.70
CA ASN A 254 -14.05 3.54 4.42
C ASN A 254 -14.90 3.46 5.69
N ASP A 255 -14.52 2.60 6.63
CA ASP A 255 -15.22 2.48 7.92
C ASP A 255 -15.26 3.84 8.66
N ILE A 256 -14.15 4.57 8.63
CA ILE A 256 -14.08 5.92 9.22
C ILE A 256 -14.96 6.93 8.47
N LYS A 257 -14.94 6.88 7.15
CA LYS A 257 -15.77 7.77 6.32
C LYS A 257 -17.25 7.57 6.63
N ASN A 258 -17.65 6.32 6.77
CA ASN A 258 -19.06 5.95 7.06
C ASN A 258 -19.48 6.33 8.48
N THR A 259 -18.67 6.06 9.49
CA THR A 259 -18.97 6.43 10.89
C THR A 259 -19.24 7.94 11.03
N LYS A 260 -18.48 8.78 10.34
CA LYS A 260 -18.73 10.25 10.38
C LYS A 260 -20.03 10.67 9.72
N GLN A 261 -20.48 9.97 8.69
CA GLN A 261 -21.76 10.28 8.05
C GLN A 261 -22.94 9.94 8.97
N GLU A 262 -22.85 8.86 9.72
CA GLU A 262 -23.88 8.49 10.70
C GLU A 262 -23.96 9.50 11.84
N GLU A 263 -22.85 9.93 12.41
CA GLU A 263 -22.83 10.95 13.48
C GLU A 263 -23.44 12.29 13.02
N ILE A 264 -23.21 12.72 11.79
CA ILE A 264 -23.78 13.94 11.24
C ILE A 264 -25.31 13.80 11.07
N ASN A 265 -25.79 12.64 10.67
CA ASN A 265 -27.21 12.39 10.47
C ASN A 265 -28.00 12.36 11.80
N TYR A 266 -27.39 11.92 12.89
CA TYR A 266 -28.02 11.92 14.21
C TYR A 266 -28.13 13.30 14.87
N THR A 267 -27.29 14.24 14.49
CA THR A 267 -27.31 15.62 15.03
C THR A 267 -28.36 16.54 14.36
N PHE A 268 -29.04 16.09 13.31
CA PHE A 268 -30.00 16.89 12.54
C PHE A 268 -31.45 16.38 12.64
N THR A 269 -31.86 15.79 13.74
CA THR A 269 -33.28 15.59 14.01
C THR A 269 -33.83 16.85 14.71
N PRO A 270 -34.60 17.72 14.03
CA PRO A 270 -35.26 18.82 14.74
C PRO A 270 -36.24 18.21 15.74
N LYS A 271 -36.07 18.50 17.02
CA LYS A 271 -37.11 18.29 17.99
C LYS A 271 -38.30 19.17 17.57
N MET A 272 -39.30 18.57 16.92
CA MET A 272 -40.60 19.21 16.84
C MET A 272 -41.20 19.24 18.25
N PHE A 273 -41.18 20.41 18.84
CA PHE A 273 -41.98 20.70 20.01
C PHE A 273 -43.43 20.79 19.56
N GLY A 274 -44.26 19.85 20.05
CA GLY A 274 -45.69 20.02 20.10
C GLY A 274 -46.10 20.89 21.29
#